data_14b2feaad005a618c509ea30650a2df6
#
_entry.id   14b2feaad005a618c509ea30650a2df6
#
_cell.length_a   1.000
_cell.length_b   1.000
_cell.length_c   1.000
_cell.angle_alpha   90.00
_cell.angle_beta   90.00
_cell.angle_gamma   90.00
#
_symmetry.space_group_name_H-M   'P 1'
#
loop_
_entity.id
_entity.type
_entity.pdbx_description
1 polymer ?
#
loop_
_entity_poly.entity_id
_entity_poly.type
_entity_poly.pdbx_seq_one_letter_code
_entity_poly.pdbx_strand_id
1 'polypeptide(L)'
;MTGPIEVIALAASRRADRARFIAAPAPLYRDDPRYVPPLRRDVHRLLDPSTNPWHRHAEVALFLALRGGEIVGRIAAVRDRRNDEREGRPVGFFGFFECVDDDACAAALLGAAERWARERGAVAMRGPISPSMDDECGCLVDGFHEPPVIGMPYNPPYYARLFEA
;
A
#
# COMPACT_ATOMS: atom_id res chain seq x y z
N MET A 1 3.49 17.93 13.29
CA MET A 1 2.51 17.21 14.16
C MET A 1 3.26 16.18 14.97
N THR A 2 3.33 16.35 16.29
CA THR A 2 4.04 15.45 17.21
C THR A 2 3.02 14.55 17.93
N GLY A 3 3.28 13.26 17.99
CA GLY A 3 2.43 12.28 18.67
C GLY A 3 2.73 10.85 18.22
N PRO A 4 2.32 9.84 18.99
CA PRO A 4 2.54 8.44 18.65
C PRO A 4 1.79 8.08 17.36
N ILE A 5 2.39 7.18 16.58
CA ILE A 5 1.75 6.55 15.43
C ILE A 5 0.95 5.35 15.91
N GLU A 6 -0.32 5.33 15.57
CA GLU A 6 -1.20 4.18 15.73
C GLU A 6 -1.44 3.54 14.37
N VAL A 7 -1.20 2.23 14.23
CA VAL A 7 -1.54 1.50 13.01
C VAL A 7 -2.77 0.64 13.26
N ILE A 8 -3.82 0.91 12.49
CA ILE A 8 -5.08 0.16 12.56
C ILE A 8 -5.24 -0.72 11.32
N ALA A 9 -5.76 -1.94 11.53
CA ALA A 9 -6.14 -2.83 10.45
C ALA A 9 -7.57 -2.55 9.99
N LEU A 10 -7.79 -2.65 8.68
CA LEU A 10 -9.08 -2.53 8.02
C LEU A 10 -9.46 -3.84 7.36
N ALA A 11 -10.76 -4.14 7.30
CA ALA A 11 -11.27 -5.34 6.65
C ALA A 11 -11.53 -5.08 5.15
N ALA A 12 -10.76 -5.72 4.26
CA ALA A 12 -10.95 -5.60 2.81
C ALA A 12 -12.35 -6.07 2.34
N SER A 13 -13.01 -6.95 3.08
CA SER A 13 -14.40 -7.38 2.82
C SER A 13 -15.43 -6.26 3.07
N ARG A 14 -15.13 -5.27 3.91
CA ARG A 14 -16.04 -4.19 4.27
C ARG A 14 -15.87 -3.00 3.31
N ARG A 15 -16.94 -2.63 2.60
CA ARG A 15 -16.91 -1.52 1.65
C ARG A 15 -16.50 -0.18 2.30
N ALA A 16 -16.95 0.08 3.52
CA ALA A 16 -16.60 1.30 4.25
C ALA A 16 -15.09 1.38 4.55
N ASP A 17 -14.48 0.25 4.95
CA ASP A 17 -13.05 0.17 5.22
C ASP A 17 -12.22 0.37 3.95
N ARG A 18 -12.63 -0.26 2.83
CA ARG A 18 -12.02 0.01 1.52
C ARG A 18 -12.14 1.48 1.12
N ALA A 19 -13.32 2.09 1.32
CA ALA A 19 -13.52 3.50 1.00
C ALA A 19 -12.59 4.41 1.81
N ARG A 20 -12.42 4.12 3.11
CA ARG A 20 -11.50 4.85 3.98
C ARG A 20 -10.04 4.69 3.54
N PHE A 21 -9.63 3.46 3.20
CA PHE A 21 -8.30 3.16 2.68
C PHE A 21 -8.01 3.88 1.35
N ILE A 22 -8.97 3.87 0.43
CA ILE A 22 -8.84 4.50 -0.90
C ILE A 22 -8.77 6.03 -0.79
N ALA A 23 -9.46 6.62 0.17
CA ALA A 23 -9.45 8.07 0.37
C ALA A 23 -8.19 8.59 1.09
N ALA A 24 -7.42 7.71 1.73
CA ALA A 24 -6.27 8.08 2.57
C ALA A 24 -5.20 8.95 1.88
N PRO A 25 -4.87 8.79 0.58
CA PRO A 25 -3.86 9.63 -0.09
C PRO A 25 -4.28 11.09 -0.28
N ALA A 26 -5.57 11.39 -0.37
CA ALA A 26 -6.04 12.72 -0.75
C ALA A 26 -5.47 13.88 0.09
N PRO A 27 -5.31 13.77 1.42
CA PRO A 27 -4.67 14.82 2.20
C PRO A 27 -3.17 14.97 1.93
N LEU A 28 -2.47 13.88 1.60
CA LEU A 28 -1.02 13.87 1.36
C LEU A 28 -0.65 14.61 0.06
N TYR A 29 -1.52 14.51 -0.95
CA TYR A 29 -1.30 15.10 -2.27
C TYR A 29 -2.10 16.38 -2.52
N ARG A 30 -2.67 16.99 -1.48
CA ARG A 30 -3.56 18.16 -1.62
C ARG A 30 -2.92 19.30 -2.41
N ASP A 31 -1.64 19.54 -2.18
CA ASP A 31 -0.88 20.65 -2.74
C ASP A 31 -0.02 20.25 -3.95
N ASP A 32 -0.17 19.03 -4.43
CA ASP A 32 0.53 18.56 -5.63
C ASP A 32 -0.40 18.57 -6.85
N PRO A 33 -0.21 19.56 -7.77
CA PRO A 33 -1.07 19.71 -8.94
C PRO A 33 -0.88 18.61 -10.00
N ARG A 34 0.16 17.79 -9.88
CA ARG A 34 0.44 16.68 -10.79
C ARG A 34 -0.19 15.38 -10.35
N TYR A 35 -0.55 15.26 -9.08
CA TYR A 35 -1.15 14.04 -8.58
C TYR A 35 -2.50 13.76 -9.25
N VAL A 36 -2.60 12.61 -9.92
CA VAL A 36 -3.84 12.13 -10.52
C VAL A 36 -4.34 10.95 -9.70
N PRO A 37 -5.40 11.11 -8.90
CA PRO A 37 -5.91 10.00 -8.09
C PRO A 37 -6.45 8.88 -8.99
N PRO A 38 -6.20 7.61 -8.64
CA PRO A 38 -6.78 6.49 -9.35
C PRO A 38 -8.30 6.49 -9.24
N LEU A 39 -8.98 5.90 -10.22
CA LEU A 39 -10.44 5.80 -10.21
C LEU A 39 -10.90 4.97 -9.01
N ARG A 40 -11.58 5.60 -8.06
CA ARG A 40 -12.02 4.95 -6.81
C ARG A 40 -12.79 3.66 -7.04
N ARG A 41 -13.63 3.62 -8.09
CA ARG A 41 -14.40 2.43 -8.46
C ARG A 41 -13.50 1.26 -8.81
N ASP A 42 -12.42 1.51 -9.54
CA ASP A 42 -11.52 0.46 -10.01
C ASP A 42 -10.68 -0.08 -8.86
N VAL A 43 -10.17 0.80 -7.98
CA VAL A 43 -9.48 0.36 -6.75
C VAL A 43 -10.43 -0.39 -5.81
N HIS A 44 -11.69 0.04 -5.68
CA HIS A 44 -12.70 -0.72 -4.92
C HIS A 44 -12.88 -2.13 -5.47
N ARG A 45 -13.01 -2.28 -6.80
CA ARG A 45 -13.16 -3.57 -7.48
C ARG A 45 -11.92 -4.44 -7.30
N LEU A 46 -10.73 -3.83 -7.42
CA LEU A 46 -9.45 -4.51 -7.26
C LEU A 46 -9.29 -5.11 -5.87
N LEU A 47 -9.66 -4.38 -4.82
CA LEU A 47 -9.55 -4.78 -3.42
C LEU A 47 -10.75 -5.57 -2.88
N ASP A 48 -11.80 -5.79 -3.69
CA ASP A 48 -13.00 -6.50 -3.25
C ASP A 48 -12.89 -8.01 -3.43
N PRO A 49 -12.75 -8.80 -2.34
CA PRO A 49 -12.62 -10.25 -2.45
C PRO A 49 -13.87 -10.95 -2.98
N SER A 50 -15.02 -10.26 -3.01
CA SER A 50 -16.26 -10.84 -3.54
C SER A 50 -16.37 -10.75 -5.06
N THR A 51 -15.63 -9.82 -5.70
CA THR A 51 -15.74 -9.54 -7.13
C THR A 51 -14.48 -9.81 -7.92
N ASN A 52 -13.30 -9.70 -7.30
CA ASN A 52 -12.02 -9.93 -7.98
C ASN A 52 -11.55 -11.38 -7.79
N PRO A 53 -11.49 -12.20 -8.88
CA PRO A 53 -11.07 -13.60 -8.81
C PRO A 53 -9.64 -13.81 -8.30
N TRP A 54 -8.78 -12.81 -8.37
CA TRP A 54 -7.41 -12.84 -7.86
C TRP A 54 -7.37 -13.23 -6.36
N HIS A 55 -8.34 -12.79 -5.56
CA HIS A 55 -8.45 -13.15 -4.14
C HIS A 55 -8.72 -14.63 -3.86
N ARG A 56 -8.95 -15.47 -4.88
CA ARG A 56 -9.05 -16.93 -4.68
C ARG A 56 -7.72 -17.58 -4.30
N HIS A 57 -6.61 -16.95 -4.69
CA HIS A 57 -5.25 -17.43 -4.38
C HIS A 57 -4.40 -16.42 -3.61
N ALA A 58 -4.90 -15.21 -3.39
CA ALA A 58 -4.20 -14.17 -2.66
C ALA A 58 -5.01 -13.67 -1.45
N GLU A 59 -4.29 -13.26 -0.42
CA GLU A 59 -4.82 -12.61 0.79
C GLU A 59 -4.29 -11.19 0.86
N VAL A 60 -5.15 -10.26 1.28
CA VAL A 60 -4.81 -8.84 1.45
C VAL A 60 -5.22 -8.35 2.82
N ALA A 61 -4.33 -7.64 3.49
CA ALA A 61 -4.65 -6.83 4.66
C ALA A 61 -4.40 -5.36 4.36
N LEU A 62 -5.29 -4.50 4.83
CA LEU A 62 -5.21 -3.05 4.65
C LEU A 62 -4.92 -2.40 6.00
N PHE A 63 -3.97 -1.47 6.02
CA PHE A 63 -3.58 -0.74 7.24
C PHE A 63 -3.61 0.77 7.00
N LEU A 64 -3.99 1.52 8.04
CA LEU A 64 -3.84 2.97 8.09
C LEU A 64 -2.95 3.33 9.27
N ALA A 65 -2.06 4.29 9.07
CA ALA A 65 -1.36 4.96 10.14
C ALA A 65 -2.10 6.23 10.54
N LEU A 66 -2.31 6.40 11.84
CA LEU A 66 -2.99 7.54 12.43
C LEU A 66 -2.04 8.27 13.38
N ARG A 67 -2.14 9.60 13.41
CA ARG A 67 -1.49 10.45 14.42
C ARG A 67 -2.51 11.47 14.90
N GLY A 68 -2.83 11.40 16.19
CA GLY A 68 -3.87 12.27 16.77
C GLY A 68 -5.25 12.11 16.11
N GLY A 69 -5.57 10.91 15.59
CA GLY A 69 -6.81 10.62 14.87
C GLY A 69 -6.78 10.94 13.37
N GLU A 70 -5.79 11.69 12.89
CA GLU A 70 -5.63 12.03 11.47
C GLU A 70 -4.87 10.92 10.73
N ILE A 71 -5.29 10.63 9.49
CA ILE A 71 -4.59 9.66 8.63
C ILE A 71 -3.30 10.28 8.11
N VAL A 72 -2.16 9.64 8.43
CA VAL A 72 -0.82 10.06 8.01
C VAL A 72 -0.15 9.05 7.08
N GLY A 73 -0.80 7.92 6.80
CA GLY A 73 -0.32 6.95 5.82
C GLY A 73 -1.21 5.72 5.70
N ARG A 74 -0.92 4.91 4.70
CA ARG A 74 -1.57 3.63 4.46
C ARG A 74 -0.59 2.62 3.86
N ILE A 75 -0.88 1.33 3.99
CA ILE A 75 -0.18 0.25 3.31
C ILE A 75 -1.12 -0.95 3.17
N ALA A 76 -0.96 -1.71 2.09
CA ALA A 76 -1.53 -3.05 1.97
C ALA A 76 -0.44 -4.10 2.11
N ALA A 77 -0.71 -5.19 2.81
CA ALA A 77 0.11 -6.39 2.82
C ALA A 77 -0.58 -7.49 2.01
N VAL A 78 0.19 -8.23 1.24
CA VAL A 78 -0.32 -9.22 0.30
C VAL A 78 0.45 -10.53 0.45
N ARG A 79 -0.28 -11.66 0.37
CA ARG A 79 0.27 -13.01 0.19
C ARG A 79 -0.40 -13.62 -1.02
N ASP A 80 0.39 -14.06 -1.98
CA ASP A 80 -0.09 -14.74 -3.19
C ASP A 80 0.50 -16.14 -3.29
N ARG A 81 -0.34 -17.18 -3.13
CA ARG A 81 0.09 -18.57 -3.15
C ARG A 81 0.64 -19.01 -4.51
N ARG A 82 0.13 -18.44 -5.61
CA ARG A 82 0.68 -18.73 -6.95
C ARG A 82 2.09 -18.18 -7.13
N ASN A 83 2.35 -17.02 -6.54
CA ASN A 83 3.71 -16.49 -6.55
C ASN A 83 4.65 -17.35 -5.72
N ASP A 84 4.20 -17.88 -4.57
CA ASP A 84 5.00 -18.78 -3.74
C ASP A 84 5.38 -20.07 -4.50
N GLU A 85 4.41 -20.66 -5.21
CA GLU A 85 4.64 -21.83 -6.07
C GLU A 85 5.68 -21.53 -7.16
N ARG A 86 5.58 -20.36 -7.78
CA ARG A 86 6.51 -19.91 -8.84
C ARG A 86 7.92 -19.65 -8.32
N GLU A 87 8.05 -19.02 -7.15
CA GLU A 87 9.36 -18.70 -6.55
C GLU A 87 9.96 -19.85 -5.74
N GLY A 88 9.20 -20.92 -5.47
CA GLY A 88 9.62 -22.05 -4.63
C GLY A 88 9.79 -21.69 -3.16
N ARG A 89 9.32 -20.51 -2.74
CA ARG A 89 9.36 -20.03 -1.35
C ARG A 89 8.26 -19.03 -1.06
N PRO A 90 7.81 -18.91 0.19
CA PRO A 90 6.78 -17.96 0.58
C PRO A 90 7.33 -16.52 0.65
N VAL A 91 6.80 -15.64 -0.21
CA VAL A 91 7.14 -14.20 -0.24
C VAL A 91 5.89 -13.38 0.04
N GLY A 92 5.98 -12.47 0.99
CA GLY A 92 5.00 -11.42 1.21
C GLY A 92 5.25 -10.23 0.30
N PHE A 93 4.19 -9.49 -0.01
CA PHE A 93 4.32 -8.23 -0.73
C PHE A 93 3.69 -7.10 0.06
N PHE A 94 4.14 -5.87 -0.19
CA PHE A 94 3.44 -4.67 0.23
C PHE A 94 3.16 -3.78 -0.97
N GLY A 95 2.09 -2.99 -0.88
CA GLY A 95 1.70 -2.04 -1.91
C GLY A 95 0.75 -0.98 -1.40
N PHE A 96 0.25 -0.13 -2.28
CA PHE A 96 -0.58 1.03 -1.90
C PHE A 96 0.05 1.86 -0.79
N PHE A 97 1.39 1.88 -0.73
CA PHE A 97 2.12 2.60 0.30
C PHE A 97 1.97 4.10 0.09
N GLU A 98 1.45 4.76 1.12
CA GLU A 98 1.39 6.22 1.19
C GLU A 98 1.78 6.65 2.60
N CYS A 99 2.63 7.63 2.70
CA CYS A 99 3.14 8.08 3.99
C CYS A 99 3.54 9.55 3.92
N VAL A 100 3.26 10.28 4.98
CA VAL A 100 3.89 11.61 5.19
C VAL A 100 5.41 11.44 5.29
N ASP A 101 6.18 12.51 5.09
CA ASP A 101 7.64 12.51 5.23
C ASP A 101 8.07 12.31 6.69
N ASP A 102 7.99 11.06 7.16
CA ASP A 102 8.22 10.68 8.56
C ASP A 102 8.66 9.20 8.66
N ASP A 103 9.91 8.99 9.09
CA ASP A 103 10.52 7.66 9.19
C ASP A 103 9.79 6.76 10.19
N ALA A 104 9.29 7.33 11.30
CA ALA A 104 8.55 6.54 12.30
C ALA A 104 7.21 6.05 11.75
N CYS A 105 6.53 6.87 10.92
CA CYS A 105 5.31 6.48 10.25
C CYS A 105 5.56 5.36 9.23
N ALA A 106 6.58 5.52 8.40
CA ALA A 106 6.97 4.52 7.41
C ALA A 106 7.34 3.19 8.08
N ALA A 107 8.20 3.21 9.10
CA ALA A 107 8.60 2.03 9.86
C ALA A 107 7.39 1.33 10.52
N ALA A 108 6.44 2.08 11.05
CA ALA A 108 5.23 1.52 11.66
C ALA A 108 4.36 0.78 10.62
N LEU A 109 4.16 1.37 9.44
CA LEU A 109 3.41 0.79 8.33
C LEU A 109 4.10 -0.46 7.76
N LEU A 110 5.38 -0.35 7.41
CA LEU A 110 6.17 -1.47 6.88
C LEU A 110 6.24 -2.61 7.89
N GLY A 111 6.48 -2.29 9.18
CA GLY A 111 6.48 -3.28 10.25
C GLY A 111 5.13 -3.98 10.46
N ALA A 112 4.00 -3.29 10.24
CA ALA A 112 2.68 -3.92 10.28
C ALA A 112 2.48 -4.90 9.11
N ALA A 113 2.86 -4.50 7.90
CA ALA A 113 2.79 -5.35 6.71
C ALA A 113 3.71 -6.58 6.85
N GLU A 114 4.93 -6.38 7.36
CA GLU A 114 5.90 -7.44 7.58
C GLU A 114 5.41 -8.46 8.63
N ARG A 115 4.90 -8.02 9.77
CA ARG A 115 4.33 -8.91 10.79
C ARG A 115 3.19 -9.75 10.22
N TRP A 116 2.26 -9.11 9.51
CA TRP A 116 1.13 -9.80 8.89
C TRP A 116 1.59 -10.87 7.88
N ALA A 117 2.59 -10.55 7.04
CA ALA A 117 3.16 -11.48 6.07
C ALA A 117 3.90 -12.64 6.74
N ARG A 118 4.69 -12.35 7.79
CA ARG A 118 5.45 -13.35 8.58
C ARG A 118 4.51 -14.32 9.31
N GLU A 119 3.41 -13.84 9.88
CA GLU A 119 2.37 -14.68 10.49
C GLU A 119 1.73 -15.66 9.50
N ARG A 120 1.85 -15.38 8.19
CA ARG A 120 1.41 -16.24 7.08
C ARG A 120 2.56 -17.03 6.43
N GLY A 121 3.68 -17.13 7.14
CA GLY A 121 4.82 -17.93 6.74
C GLY A 121 5.77 -17.28 5.73
N ALA A 122 5.58 -16.00 5.38
CA ALA A 122 6.50 -15.31 4.49
C ALA A 122 7.91 -15.22 5.11
N VAL A 123 8.92 -15.59 4.32
CA VAL A 123 10.35 -15.52 4.70
C VAL A 123 11.04 -14.26 4.16
N ALA A 124 10.37 -13.54 3.28
CA ALA A 124 10.81 -12.26 2.73
C ALA A 124 9.58 -11.39 2.41
N MET A 125 9.77 -10.08 2.33
CA MET A 125 8.80 -9.13 1.85
C MET A 125 9.39 -8.31 0.69
N ARG A 126 8.57 -8.03 -0.32
CA ARG A 126 8.95 -7.30 -1.54
C ARG A 126 7.87 -6.27 -1.88
N GLY A 127 8.25 -5.14 -2.44
CA GLY A 127 7.31 -4.10 -2.89
C GLY A 127 8.02 -2.81 -3.24
N PRO A 128 7.23 -1.75 -3.57
CA PRO A 128 5.76 -1.76 -3.58
C PRO A 128 5.16 -2.45 -4.80
N ILE A 129 4.04 -3.15 -4.61
CA ILE A 129 3.25 -3.85 -5.64
C ILE A 129 1.75 -3.72 -5.26
N SER A 130 0.90 -3.18 -6.11
CA SER A 130 -0.43 -2.71 -5.74
C SER A 130 -1.60 -3.30 -6.55
N PRO A 131 -2.12 -4.48 -6.27
CA PRO A 131 -1.69 -5.49 -5.31
C PRO A 131 -0.92 -6.65 -5.96
N SER A 132 -0.81 -6.71 -7.29
CA SER A 132 -0.16 -7.78 -8.03
C SER A 132 0.90 -7.24 -8.98
N MET A 133 1.72 -8.15 -9.55
CA MET A 133 2.74 -7.80 -10.55
C MET A 133 2.15 -7.30 -11.88
N ASP A 134 0.86 -7.56 -12.12
CA ASP A 134 0.13 -7.11 -13.31
C ASP A 134 -0.48 -5.70 -13.12
N ASP A 135 -0.35 -5.14 -11.92
CA ASP A 135 -0.85 -3.82 -11.56
C ASP A 135 0.31 -2.83 -11.39
N GLU A 136 0.10 -1.77 -10.61
CA GLU A 136 1.11 -0.75 -10.34
C GLU A 136 2.26 -1.31 -9.48
N CYS A 137 3.48 -1.28 -9.99
CA CYS A 137 4.68 -1.80 -9.34
C CYS A 137 5.80 -0.79 -9.31
N GLY A 138 6.57 -0.81 -8.21
CA GLY A 138 7.76 -0.01 -8.05
C GLY A 138 7.53 1.34 -7.38
N CYS A 139 8.59 2.14 -7.37
CA CYS A 139 8.65 3.46 -6.79
C CYS A 139 9.29 4.40 -7.81
N LEU A 140 8.67 5.57 -8.02
CA LEU A 140 9.26 6.63 -8.84
C LEU A 140 10.54 7.13 -8.16
N VAL A 141 11.65 7.12 -8.89
CA VAL A 141 12.97 7.57 -8.39
C VAL A 141 13.55 8.74 -9.20
N ASP A 142 12.99 9.00 -10.38
CA ASP A 142 13.34 10.12 -11.24
C ASP A 142 12.11 10.53 -12.07
N GLY A 143 12.15 11.73 -12.70
CA GLY A 143 11.04 12.25 -13.49
C GLY A 143 9.89 12.85 -12.69
N PHE A 144 10.11 13.26 -11.44
CA PHE A 144 9.08 13.85 -10.56
C PHE A 144 8.43 15.14 -11.10
N HIS A 145 8.98 15.74 -12.15
CA HIS A 145 8.44 16.92 -12.82
C HIS A 145 7.43 16.56 -13.92
N GLU A 146 7.37 15.30 -14.34
CA GLU A 146 6.44 14.82 -15.34
C GLU A 146 5.11 14.39 -14.69
N PRO A 147 3.97 14.56 -15.39
CA PRO A 147 2.70 14.03 -14.91
C PRO A 147 2.70 12.48 -14.96
N PRO A 148 2.02 11.82 -14.00
CA PRO A 148 1.93 10.37 -14.01
C PRO A 148 1.18 9.86 -15.24
N VAL A 149 1.60 8.71 -15.78
CA VAL A 149 0.89 7.98 -16.81
C VAL A 149 0.13 6.79 -16.22
N ILE A 150 -0.88 6.30 -16.93
CA ILE A 150 -1.72 5.18 -16.47
C ILE A 150 -0.85 3.93 -16.21
N GLY A 151 -1.01 3.34 -15.03
CA GLY A 151 -0.31 2.11 -14.64
C GLY A 151 1.13 2.31 -14.14
N MET A 152 1.60 3.56 -14.06
CA MET A 152 2.91 3.88 -13.49
C MET A 152 2.78 4.41 -12.07
N PRO A 153 3.74 4.08 -11.17
CA PRO A 153 3.73 4.62 -9.82
C PRO A 153 3.95 6.13 -9.83
N TYR A 154 3.28 6.80 -8.91
CA TYR A 154 3.52 8.22 -8.59
C TYR A 154 3.66 8.36 -7.09
N ASN A 155 4.75 8.94 -6.64
CA ASN A 155 5.04 9.15 -5.23
C ASN A 155 5.94 10.37 -5.01
N PRO A 156 5.97 10.94 -3.80
CA PRO A 156 6.92 11.99 -3.44
C PRO A 156 8.37 11.51 -3.48
N PRO A 157 9.35 12.42 -3.73
CA PRO A 157 10.77 12.08 -3.83
C PRO A 157 11.37 11.42 -2.58
N TYR A 158 10.80 11.69 -1.40
CA TYR A 158 11.31 11.14 -0.14
C TYR A 158 11.00 9.65 0.07
N TYR A 159 10.19 9.00 -0.78
CA TYR A 159 9.84 7.58 -0.60
C TYR A 159 11.04 6.65 -0.74
N ALA A 160 11.99 6.93 -1.64
CA ALA A 160 13.21 6.13 -1.76
C ALA A 160 13.93 6.04 -0.40
N ARG A 161 14.09 7.18 0.28
CA ARG A 161 14.69 7.24 1.63
C ARG A 161 13.90 6.44 2.66
N LEU A 162 12.57 6.49 2.63
CA LEU A 162 11.72 5.75 3.58
C LEU A 162 11.80 4.22 3.39
N PHE A 163 12.14 3.76 2.19
CA PHE A 163 12.31 2.32 1.92
C PHE A 163 13.72 1.81 2.20
N GLU A 164 14.72 2.70 2.29
CA GLU A 164 16.11 2.37 2.60
C GLU A 164 16.43 2.44 4.09
N ALA A 165 15.55 3.01 4.91
CA ALA A 165 15.69 3.15 6.35
C ALA A 165 15.21 1.88 7.08
#